data_954a70f7ee6173fa31243ba0b6360d6d
#
_entry.id   954a70f7ee6173fa31243ba0b6360d6d
#
_cell.length_a   1.000
_cell.length_b   1.000
_cell.length_c   1.000
_cell.angle_alpha   90.00
_cell.angle_beta   90.00
_cell.angle_gamma   90.00
#
_symmetry.space_group_name_H-M   'P 1'
#
loop_
_entity.id
_entity.type
_entity.pdbx_description
1 polymer ?
#
loop_
_entity_poly.entity_id
_entity_poly.type
_entity_poly.pdbx_seq_one_letter_code
_entity_poly.pdbx_strand_id
1 'polypeptide(L)'
;MDINKLNQQILINVNGELLPREKATITVYESGYLMGDGIWEGIRLIDNKWIFLDEHLDRLFEGLADIDIELHLSREELIEEILKTQEANNMSNNAHARLMVTRGVKSKPFQQPGLVIGDPTLVIIMEHSDPNAKREGVKMASVPQIRGIATTQDPKLNSHSKLNCILACIQANKAG
;
A
#
# COMPACT_ATOMS: atom_id res chain seq x y z
N MET A 1 5.46 -24.63 -6.18
CA MET A 1 5.43 -23.65 -7.29
C MET A 1 6.22 -22.43 -6.86
N ASP A 2 7.07 -21.88 -7.70
CA ASP A 2 7.89 -20.72 -7.31
C ASP A 2 7.02 -19.46 -7.25
N ILE A 3 6.76 -18.94 -6.04
CA ILE A 3 5.93 -17.75 -5.77
C ILE A 3 6.42 -16.55 -6.58
N ASN A 4 7.74 -16.40 -6.77
CA ASN A 4 8.28 -15.30 -7.55
C ASN A 4 7.87 -15.38 -9.03
N LYS A 5 7.78 -16.57 -9.59
CA LYS A 5 7.32 -16.77 -10.98
C LYS A 5 5.83 -16.47 -11.13
N LEU A 6 5.02 -16.86 -10.15
CA LEU A 6 3.58 -16.52 -10.14
C LEU A 6 3.40 -15.00 -10.10
N ASN A 7 4.13 -14.31 -9.24
CA ASN A 7 4.03 -12.86 -9.09
C ASN A 7 4.59 -12.05 -10.27
N GLN A 8 5.24 -12.69 -11.23
CA GLN A 8 5.63 -12.04 -12.50
C GLN A 8 4.46 -11.87 -13.49
N GLN A 9 3.40 -12.65 -13.34
CA GLN A 9 2.26 -12.70 -14.27
C GLN A 9 0.99 -12.05 -13.71
N ILE A 10 1.08 -11.38 -12.59
CA ILE A 10 -0.07 -10.73 -11.96
C ILE A 10 -0.56 -9.52 -12.74
N LEU A 11 -1.86 -9.29 -12.64
CA LEU A 11 -2.49 -8.03 -13.05
C LEU A 11 -2.55 -7.08 -11.86
N ILE A 12 -2.16 -5.84 -12.07
CA ILE A 12 -2.22 -4.77 -11.09
C ILE A 12 -3.36 -3.84 -11.46
N ASN A 13 -4.18 -3.49 -10.51
CA ASN A 13 -5.24 -2.50 -10.70
C ASN A 13 -4.66 -1.10 -10.47
N VAL A 14 -4.79 -0.25 -11.47
CA VAL A 14 -4.43 1.17 -11.40
C VAL A 14 -5.65 1.98 -11.81
N ASN A 15 -6.28 2.67 -10.87
CA ASN A 15 -7.51 3.46 -11.07
C ASN A 15 -8.64 2.67 -11.77
N GLY A 16 -8.83 1.40 -11.38
CA GLY A 16 -9.86 0.52 -11.96
C GLY A 16 -9.43 -0.21 -13.24
N GLU A 17 -8.28 0.11 -13.83
CA GLU A 17 -7.73 -0.60 -14.98
C GLU A 17 -6.80 -1.73 -14.55
N LEU A 18 -7.04 -2.95 -15.06
CA LEU A 18 -6.21 -4.12 -14.80
C LEU A 18 -5.08 -4.19 -15.83
N LEU A 19 -3.87 -3.96 -15.39
CA LEU A 19 -2.68 -3.90 -16.24
C LEU A 19 -1.70 -5.04 -15.90
N PRO A 20 -1.05 -5.65 -16.91
CA PRO A 20 0.09 -6.51 -16.65
C PRO A 20 1.16 -5.78 -15.81
N ARG A 21 1.81 -6.51 -14.90
CA ARG A 21 2.78 -5.94 -13.95
C ARG A 21 3.80 -5.00 -14.59
N GLU A 22 4.34 -5.36 -15.77
CA GLU A 22 5.33 -4.55 -16.48
C GLU A 22 4.77 -3.30 -17.13
N LYS A 23 3.43 -3.20 -17.25
CA LYS A 23 2.73 -2.04 -17.82
C LYS A 23 2.06 -1.16 -16.78
N ALA A 24 1.94 -1.65 -15.53
CA ALA A 24 1.37 -0.89 -14.44
C ALA A 24 2.36 0.18 -13.96
N THR A 25 2.28 1.35 -14.58
CA THR A 25 3.17 2.49 -14.33
C THR A 25 2.40 3.71 -13.87
N ILE A 26 3.06 4.55 -13.10
CA ILE A 26 2.57 5.88 -12.70
C ILE A 26 3.51 6.95 -13.27
N THR A 27 3.01 8.16 -13.41
CA THR A 27 3.84 9.30 -13.83
C THR A 27 4.83 9.70 -12.73
N VAL A 28 5.98 10.24 -13.12
CA VAL A 28 6.97 10.80 -12.17
C VAL A 28 6.47 12.03 -11.40
N TYR A 29 5.38 12.64 -11.85
CA TYR A 29 4.69 13.74 -11.16
C TYR A 29 3.62 13.26 -10.16
N GLU A 30 3.52 11.96 -9.92
CA GLU A 30 2.60 11.41 -8.92
C GLU A 30 3.07 11.77 -7.50
N SER A 31 2.15 12.25 -6.65
CA SER A 31 2.46 12.80 -5.32
C SER A 31 3.05 11.76 -4.36
N GLY A 32 2.59 10.52 -4.44
CA GLY A 32 3.12 9.41 -3.65
C GLY A 32 4.58 9.11 -4.00
N TYR A 33 4.96 9.18 -5.29
CA TYR A 33 6.34 9.04 -5.72
C TYR A 33 7.20 10.24 -5.31
N LEU A 34 6.70 11.47 -5.52
CA LEU A 34 7.45 12.69 -5.22
C LEU A 34 7.64 12.93 -3.71
N MET A 35 6.60 12.70 -2.91
CA MET A 35 6.51 13.20 -1.53
C MET A 35 6.15 12.11 -0.50
N GLY A 36 5.78 10.91 -0.93
CA GLY A 36 5.19 9.92 -0.03
C GLY A 36 3.79 10.32 0.46
N ASP A 37 3.06 11.13 -0.31
CA ASP A 37 1.78 11.72 0.03
C ASP A 37 0.63 10.76 -0.29
N GLY A 38 0.26 9.96 0.69
CA GLY A 38 -0.78 8.94 0.56
C GLY A 38 -0.82 7.95 1.73
N ILE A 39 -1.85 7.12 1.73
CA ILE A 39 -2.13 6.07 2.71
C ILE A 39 -2.15 4.72 2.01
N TRP A 40 -1.74 3.68 2.71
CA TRP A 40 -1.80 2.31 2.19
C TRP A 40 -2.23 1.32 3.24
N GLU A 41 -2.79 0.19 2.78
CA GLU A 41 -3.11 -0.95 3.61
C GLU A 41 -2.50 -2.23 3.05
N GLY A 42 -2.27 -3.19 3.94
CA GLY A 42 -1.81 -4.53 3.59
C GLY A 42 -2.76 -5.56 4.17
N ILE A 43 -3.49 -6.27 3.30
CA ILE A 43 -4.60 -7.13 3.69
C ILE A 43 -4.34 -8.57 3.25
N ARG A 44 -4.54 -9.54 4.13
CA ARG A 44 -4.37 -10.96 3.84
C ARG A 44 -5.63 -11.57 3.24
N LEU A 45 -5.43 -12.46 2.26
CA LEU A 45 -6.46 -13.36 1.75
C LEU A 45 -6.09 -14.80 2.13
N ILE A 46 -6.95 -15.46 2.91
CA ILE A 46 -6.82 -16.84 3.36
C ILE A 46 -8.15 -17.56 3.15
N ASP A 47 -8.16 -18.66 2.40
CA ASP A 47 -9.35 -19.48 2.13
C ASP A 47 -10.56 -18.65 1.67
N ASN A 48 -10.36 -17.79 0.68
CA ASN A 48 -11.35 -16.82 0.16
C ASN A 48 -11.88 -15.81 1.16
N LYS A 49 -11.20 -15.62 2.30
CA LYS A 49 -11.60 -14.63 3.30
C LYS A 49 -10.54 -13.54 3.40
N TRP A 50 -10.98 -12.31 3.24
CA TRP A 50 -10.19 -11.14 3.56
C TRP A 50 -10.13 -10.96 5.07
N ILE A 51 -8.93 -10.98 5.63
CA ILE A 51 -8.71 -10.94 7.08
C ILE A 51 -8.77 -9.50 7.55
N PHE A 52 -9.71 -9.19 8.45
CA PHE A 52 -9.93 -7.85 9.01
C PHE A 52 -10.15 -6.76 7.93
N LEU A 53 -10.88 -7.10 6.84
CA LEU A 53 -11.11 -6.16 5.74
C LEU A 53 -11.73 -4.86 6.23
N ASP A 54 -12.75 -4.96 7.06
CA ASP A 54 -13.49 -3.78 7.54
C ASP A 54 -12.59 -2.85 8.36
N GLU A 55 -11.80 -3.39 9.27
CA GLU A 55 -10.87 -2.62 10.10
C GLU A 55 -9.74 -1.98 9.27
N HIS A 56 -9.27 -2.66 8.22
CA HIS A 56 -8.31 -2.10 7.30
C HIS A 56 -8.89 -0.95 6.48
N LEU A 57 -10.13 -1.09 6.00
CA LEU A 57 -10.81 -0.03 5.26
C LEU A 57 -11.17 1.16 6.16
N ASP A 58 -11.62 0.92 7.41
CA ASP A 58 -11.84 1.98 8.39
C ASP A 58 -10.57 2.82 8.55
N ARG A 59 -9.43 2.18 8.81
CA ARG A 59 -8.16 2.88 8.97
C ARG A 59 -7.68 3.57 7.70
N LEU A 60 -7.98 3.01 6.51
CA LEU A 60 -7.68 3.66 5.24
C LEU A 60 -8.45 4.97 5.11
N PHE A 61 -9.79 4.92 5.26
CA PHE A 61 -10.64 6.10 5.10
C PHE A 61 -10.38 7.16 6.19
N GLU A 62 -10.16 6.76 7.45
CA GLU A 62 -9.74 7.67 8.52
C GLU A 62 -8.40 8.35 8.16
N GLY A 63 -7.41 7.57 7.72
CA GLY A 63 -6.11 8.12 7.34
C GLY A 63 -6.17 9.06 6.12
N LEU A 64 -7.04 8.78 5.14
CA LEU A 64 -7.26 9.65 3.99
C LEU A 64 -7.91 10.98 4.42
N ALA A 65 -8.90 10.91 5.32
CA ALA A 65 -9.53 12.10 5.89
C ALA A 65 -8.54 12.97 6.68
N ASP A 66 -7.65 12.34 7.47
CA ASP A 66 -6.62 13.04 8.26
C ASP A 66 -5.62 13.83 7.40
N ILE A 67 -5.46 13.49 6.14
CA ILE A 67 -4.57 14.18 5.20
C ILE A 67 -5.30 14.86 4.04
N ASP A 68 -6.61 15.08 4.16
CA ASP A 68 -7.47 15.73 3.16
C ASP A 68 -7.34 15.11 1.75
N ILE A 69 -7.42 13.79 1.66
CA ILE A 69 -7.56 13.08 0.37
C ILE A 69 -8.98 12.52 0.28
N GLU A 70 -9.76 13.00 -0.67
CA GLU A 70 -11.09 12.49 -0.98
C GLU A 70 -11.00 11.42 -2.08
N LEU A 71 -11.11 10.16 -1.69
CA LEU A 71 -11.22 9.06 -2.64
C LEU A 71 -12.65 9.07 -3.22
N HIS A 72 -12.78 9.26 -4.53
CA HIS A 72 -14.08 9.31 -5.22
C HIS A 72 -14.70 7.92 -5.43
N LEU A 73 -14.47 7.00 -4.51
CA LEU A 73 -15.09 5.68 -4.42
C LEU A 73 -15.70 5.50 -3.04
N SER A 74 -16.90 4.98 -2.98
CA SER A 74 -17.49 4.48 -1.75
C SER A 74 -16.71 3.26 -1.24
N ARG A 75 -16.97 2.87 0.00
CA ARG A 75 -16.40 1.65 0.59
C ARG A 75 -16.76 0.42 -0.24
N GLU A 76 -18.00 0.33 -0.67
CA GLU A 76 -18.53 -0.77 -1.46
C GLU A 76 -17.84 -0.86 -2.83
N GLU A 77 -17.69 0.26 -3.52
CA GLU A 77 -16.99 0.32 -4.81
C GLU A 77 -15.50 -0.04 -4.67
N LEU A 78 -14.86 0.37 -3.56
CA LEU A 78 -13.47 -0.04 -3.30
C LEU A 78 -13.35 -1.54 -3.04
N ILE A 79 -14.32 -2.14 -2.34
CA ILE A 79 -14.39 -3.61 -2.17
C ILE A 79 -14.58 -4.30 -3.52
N GLU A 80 -15.42 -3.78 -4.41
CA GLU A 80 -15.61 -4.32 -5.76
C GLU A 80 -14.29 -4.30 -6.55
N GLU A 81 -13.51 -3.22 -6.47
CA GLU A 81 -12.19 -3.15 -7.13
C GLU A 81 -11.18 -4.14 -6.53
N ILE A 82 -11.23 -4.41 -5.23
CA ILE A 82 -10.40 -5.45 -4.58
C ILE A 82 -10.81 -6.84 -5.10
N LEU A 83 -12.11 -7.15 -5.12
CA LEU A 83 -12.63 -8.44 -5.59
C LEU A 83 -12.35 -8.65 -7.08
N LYS A 84 -12.54 -7.65 -7.90
CA LYS A 84 -12.18 -7.65 -9.33
C LYS A 84 -10.70 -7.95 -9.54
N THR A 85 -9.82 -7.36 -8.74
CA THR A 85 -8.38 -7.62 -8.81
C THR A 85 -8.05 -9.03 -8.34
N GLN A 86 -8.73 -9.54 -7.32
CA GLN A 86 -8.62 -10.91 -6.83
C GLN A 86 -9.00 -11.92 -7.92
N GLU A 87 -10.17 -11.74 -8.54
CA GLU A 87 -10.69 -12.62 -9.59
C GLU A 87 -9.77 -12.65 -10.80
N ALA A 88 -9.33 -11.48 -11.27
CA ALA A 88 -8.43 -11.35 -12.42
C ALA A 88 -7.09 -12.08 -12.22
N ASN A 89 -6.64 -12.21 -10.97
CA ASN A 89 -5.41 -12.94 -10.62
C ASN A 89 -5.67 -14.40 -10.19
N ASN A 90 -6.92 -14.88 -10.20
CA ASN A 90 -7.30 -16.23 -9.76
C ASN A 90 -6.78 -16.56 -8.35
N MET A 91 -6.78 -15.59 -7.44
CA MET A 91 -6.28 -15.77 -6.08
C MET A 91 -7.41 -16.09 -5.12
N SER A 92 -7.24 -17.18 -4.35
CA SER A 92 -8.22 -17.62 -3.34
C SER A 92 -7.61 -17.87 -1.97
N ASN A 93 -6.29 -18.03 -1.89
CA ASN A 93 -5.59 -18.36 -0.66
C ASN A 93 -4.13 -17.91 -0.73
N ASN A 94 -3.51 -17.74 0.44
CA ASN A 94 -2.09 -17.38 0.54
C ASN A 94 -1.72 -16.19 -0.34
N ALA A 95 -2.55 -15.16 -0.32
CA ALA A 95 -2.31 -13.93 -1.03
C ALA A 95 -2.29 -12.71 -0.09
N HIS A 96 -1.69 -11.65 -0.56
CA HIS A 96 -1.60 -10.38 0.14
C HIS A 96 -1.92 -9.26 -0.84
N ALA A 97 -2.88 -8.43 -0.50
CA ALA A 97 -3.16 -7.19 -1.23
C ALA A 97 -2.44 -6.01 -0.57
N ARG A 98 -1.76 -5.23 -1.38
CA ARG A 98 -1.32 -3.88 -1.05
C ARG A 98 -2.26 -2.91 -1.73
N LEU A 99 -3.05 -2.22 -0.92
CA LEU A 99 -3.97 -1.18 -1.34
C LEU A 99 -3.32 0.17 -1.08
N MET A 100 -3.17 1.01 -2.09
CA MET A 100 -2.50 2.30 -2.01
C MET A 100 -3.38 3.38 -2.57
N VAL A 101 -3.57 4.45 -1.83
CA VAL A 101 -4.25 5.67 -2.29
C VAL A 101 -3.31 6.85 -2.06
N THR A 102 -3.01 7.57 -3.13
CA THR A 102 -2.18 8.78 -3.09
C THR A 102 -2.96 9.97 -3.59
N ARG A 103 -2.51 11.18 -3.29
CA ARG A 103 -3.23 12.41 -3.67
C ARG A 103 -3.39 12.60 -5.17
N GLY A 104 -2.58 11.94 -6.00
CA GLY A 104 -2.64 12.02 -7.46
C GLY A 104 -1.52 12.86 -8.08
N VAL A 105 -1.70 13.18 -9.34
CA VAL A 105 -0.68 13.84 -10.16
C VAL A 105 -0.57 15.33 -9.82
N LYS A 106 0.66 15.83 -9.68
CA LYS A 106 0.94 17.24 -9.39
C LYS A 106 1.30 18.04 -10.66
N SER A 107 0.83 19.28 -10.71
CA SER A 107 1.24 20.26 -11.76
C SER A 107 2.68 20.74 -11.58
N LYS A 108 3.19 20.72 -10.33
CA LYS A 108 4.56 21.09 -9.95
C LYS A 108 5.05 20.22 -8.81
N PRO A 109 6.36 19.89 -8.73
CA PRO A 109 6.91 18.97 -7.75
C PRO A 109 7.12 19.62 -6.37
N PHE A 110 6.11 20.29 -5.83
CA PHE A 110 6.14 20.93 -4.51
C PHE A 110 5.14 20.29 -3.56
N GLN A 111 5.37 20.44 -2.25
CA GLN A 111 4.57 19.83 -1.18
C GLN A 111 3.14 20.40 -1.06
N GLN A 112 2.83 21.54 -1.68
CA GLN A 112 1.50 22.16 -1.57
C GLN A 112 0.40 21.23 -2.11
N PRO A 113 -0.61 20.83 -1.29
CA PRO A 113 -1.68 19.92 -1.71
C PRO A 113 -2.48 20.45 -2.90
N GLY A 114 -2.82 21.73 -2.94
CA GLY A 114 -3.60 22.36 -4.02
C GLY A 114 -2.92 22.38 -5.41
N LEU A 115 -1.73 21.80 -5.56
CA LEU A 115 -1.06 21.63 -6.85
C LEU A 115 -1.43 20.34 -7.57
N VAL A 116 -2.37 19.56 -7.04
CA VAL A 116 -2.86 18.33 -7.67
C VAL A 116 -3.73 18.65 -8.87
N ILE A 117 -3.64 17.81 -9.90
CA ILE A 117 -4.44 17.84 -11.13
C ILE A 117 -5.20 16.49 -11.22
N GLY A 118 -6.53 16.56 -11.24
CA GLY A 118 -7.37 15.35 -11.34
C GLY A 118 -7.58 14.65 -10.01
N ASP A 119 -7.89 13.37 -10.10
CA ASP A 119 -8.34 12.54 -8.98
C ASP A 119 -7.18 11.86 -8.24
N PRO A 120 -7.40 11.38 -7.01
CA PRO A 120 -6.46 10.50 -6.32
C PRO A 120 -6.12 9.26 -7.13
N THR A 121 -4.89 8.76 -6.95
CA THR A 121 -4.45 7.54 -7.61
C THR A 121 -4.68 6.35 -6.69
N LEU A 122 -5.48 5.39 -7.14
CA LEU A 122 -5.68 4.09 -6.50
C LEU A 122 -4.82 3.03 -7.19
N VAL A 123 -4.03 2.29 -6.41
CA VAL A 123 -3.29 1.12 -6.90
C VAL A 123 -3.55 -0.07 -5.98
N ILE A 124 -3.94 -1.21 -6.58
CA ILE A 124 -4.12 -2.47 -5.86
C ILE A 124 -3.16 -3.50 -6.46
N ILE A 125 -2.18 -3.93 -5.66
CA ILE A 125 -1.24 -5.00 -6.01
C ILE A 125 -1.62 -6.22 -5.19
N MET A 126 -1.96 -7.32 -5.88
CA MET A 126 -2.15 -8.61 -5.22
C MET A 126 -1.01 -9.55 -5.56
N GLU A 127 -0.41 -10.15 -4.55
CA GLU A 127 0.69 -11.08 -4.71
C GLU A 127 0.42 -12.40 -3.98
N HIS A 128 0.85 -13.51 -4.59
CA HIS A 128 0.97 -14.78 -3.86
C HIS A 128 2.01 -14.61 -2.75
N SER A 129 1.63 -14.91 -1.53
CA SER A 129 2.47 -14.68 -0.35
C SER A 129 2.08 -15.64 0.77
N ASP A 130 2.87 -16.69 0.95
CA ASP A 130 2.68 -17.58 2.09
C ASP A 130 2.85 -16.82 3.41
N PRO A 131 1.97 -17.04 4.39
CA PRO A 131 2.19 -16.55 5.74
C PRO A 131 3.40 -17.29 6.32
N ASN A 132 4.59 -16.68 6.20
CA ASN A 132 5.82 -17.22 6.76
C ASN A 132 5.79 -17.14 8.29
N ALA A 133 5.02 -18.01 8.93
CA ALA A 133 5.22 -18.32 10.31
C ALA A 133 6.52 -19.13 10.43
N LYS A 134 7.68 -18.46 10.44
CA LYS A 134 8.95 -19.12 10.78
C LYS A 134 8.84 -19.58 12.22
N ARG A 135 8.61 -20.88 12.41
CA ARG A 135 8.57 -21.50 13.75
C ARG A 135 9.89 -21.36 14.51
N GLU A 136 10.97 -21.10 13.78
CA GLU A 136 12.33 -20.90 14.30
C GLU A 136 12.55 -19.50 14.90
N GLY A 137 11.55 -18.60 14.79
CA GLY A 137 11.66 -17.22 15.22
C GLY A 137 12.45 -16.35 14.23
N VAL A 138 12.67 -15.09 14.62
CA VAL A 138 13.44 -14.10 13.85
C VAL A 138 14.45 -13.40 14.76
N LYS A 139 15.59 -13.04 14.21
CA LYS A 139 16.53 -12.16 14.91
C LYS A 139 15.96 -10.74 14.96
N MET A 140 16.10 -10.10 16.10
CA MET A 140 15.67 -8.71 16.31
C MET A 140 16.86 -7.89 16.82
N ALA A 141 16.93 -6.64 16.37
CA ALA A 141 17.92 -5.67 16.86
C ALA A 141 17.20 -4.41 17.38
N SER A 142 17.64 -3.90 18.52
CA SER A 142 17.29 -2.55 18.96
C SER A 142 18.18 -1.56 18.26
N VAL A 143 17.59 -0.51 17.69
CA VAL A 143 18.29 0.52 16.92
C VAL A 143 18.01 1.91 17.48
N PRO A 144 18.91 2.89 17.34
CA PRO A 144 18.71 4.24 17.82
C PRO A 144 17.62 5.04 17.07
N GLN A 145 17.18 4.55 15.90
CA GLN A 145 16.12 5.21 15.13
C GLN A 145 14.81 5.23 15.94
N ILE A 146 14.32 6.43 16.25
CA ILE A 146 13.08 6.63 16.99
C ILE A 146 11.92 6.87 16.01
N ARG A 147 10.80 6.20 16.24
CA ARG A 147 9.56 6.48 15.51
C ARG A 147 9.03 7.87 15.89
N GLY A 148 8.58 8.64 14.89
CA GLY A 148 8.04 9.97 15.11
C GLY A 148 6.85 9.99 16.07
N ILE A 149 6.65 11.11 16.75
CA ILE A 149 5.47 11.39 17.57
C ILE A 149 4.35 11.99 16.71
N ALA A 150 3.11 11.98 17.20
CA ALA A 150 1.94 12.43 16.43
C ALA A 150 2.06 13.87 15.89
N THR A 151 2.77 14.74 16.59
CA THR A 151 2.98 16.15 16.16
C THR A 151 3.99 16.31 15.02
N THR A 152 4.78 15.29 14.70
CA THR A 152 5.70 15.29 13.55
C THR A 152 5.11 14.55 12.35
N GLN A 153 4.67 13.35 12.57
CA GLN A 153 3.90 12.51 11.64
C GLN A 153 3.22 11.45 12.49
N ASP A 154 1.89 11.49 12.57
CA ASP A 154 1.16 10.53 13.41
C ASP A 154 1.50 9.09 13.02
N PRO A 155 2.06 8.29 13.93
CA PRO A 155 2.41 6.90 13.65
C PRO A 155 1.18 5.99 13.43
N LYS A 156 -0.05 6.44 13.72
CA LYS A 156 -1.28 5.76 13.36
C LYS A 156 -1.52 5.77 11.86
N LEU A 157 -1.09 6.84 11.18
CA LEU A 157 -1.19 6.94 9.73
C LEU A 157 -0.33 5.87 9.06
N ASN A 158 -0.96 5.01 8.29
CA ASN A 158 -0.21 4.07 7.44
C ASN A 158 0.24 4.77 6.15
N SER A 159 1.01 5.84 6.32
CA SER A 159 1.47 6.71 5.24
C SER A 159 2.47 6.02 4.32
N HIS A 160 2.51 6.43 3.06
CA HIS A 160 3.55 6.09 2.08
C HIS A 160 4.94 6.56 2.50
N SER A 161 5.05 7.61 3.31
CA SER A 161 6.32 8.13 3.83
C SER A 161 6.93 7.17 4.86
N LYS A 162 7.72 6.20 4.39
CA LYS A 162 8.33 5.12 5.20
C LYS A 162 9.82 5.30 5.46
N LEU A 163 10.39 6.47 5.18
CA LEU A 163 11.83 6.70 5.32
C LEU A 163 12.33 6.39 6.75
N ASN A 164 11.56 6.78 7.78
CA ASN A 164 11.92 6.46 9.16
C ASN A 164 12.04 4.94 9.40
N CYS A 165 11.09 4.14 8.90
CA CYS A 165 11.13 2.69 9.01
C CYS A 165 12.29 2.09 8.21
N ILE A 166 12.59 2.63 7.03
CA ILE A 166 13.71 2.20 6.19
C ILE A 166 15.04 2.44 6.89
N LEU A 167 15.22 3.61 7.54
CA LEU A 167 16.42 3.92 8.31
C LEU A 167 16.61 2.92 9.47
N ALA A 168 15.54 2.56 10.18
CA ALA A 168 15.61 1.53 11.21
C ALA A 168 16.02 0.16 10.66
N CYS A 169 15.47 -0.26 9.51
CA CYS A 169 15.87 -1.49 8.84
C CYS A 169 17.34 -1.48 8.40
N ILE A 170 17.83 -0.35 7.86
CA ILE A 170 19.24 -0.19 7.48
C ILE A 170 20.14 -0.36 8.71
N GLN A 171 19.78 0.25 9.84
CA GLN A 171 20.55 0.14 11.08
C GLN A 171 20.55 -1.30 11.63
N ALA A 172 19.39 -1.96 11.62
CA ALA A 172 19.25 -3.36 12.04
C ALA A 172 20.12 -4.28 11.18
N ASN A 173 20.09 -4.13 9.85
CA ASN A 173 20.89 -4.92 8.92
C ASN A 173 22.41 -4.72 9.13
N LYS A 174 22.85 -3.52 9.54
CA LYS A 174 24.26 -3.25 9.86
C LYS A 174 24.71 -3.82 11.21
N ALA A 175 23.74 -4.10 12.09
CA ALA A 175 24.03 -4.67 13.41
C ALA A 175 24.18 -6.21 13.38
N GLY A 176 23.82 -6.90 12.29
CA GLY A 176 23.89 -8.37 12.11
C GLY A 176 22.62 -9.04 12.55
#